data_947886edb2f81a56e45f817aaa99ceb6
#
_entry.id   947886edb2f81a56e45f817aaa99ceb6
#
_cell.length_a   1.000
_cell.length_b   1.000
_cell.length_c   1.000
_cell.angle_alpha   90.00
_cell.angle_beta   90.00
_cell.angle_gamma   90.00
#
_symmetry.space_group_name_H-M   'P 1'
#
loop_
_entity.id
_entity.type
_entity.pdbx_description
1 polymer ?
#
loop_
_entity_poly.entity_id
_entity_poly.type
_entity_poly.pdbx_seq_one_letter_code
_entity_poly.pdbx_strand_id
1 'polypeptide(L)'
;CELLEGELPTPRQADLLTLSRYEPLGVVAAITPWNSPIASEMQKVAPAIAAGNAVILKPAEATPLMALELAKIFEQAGLPAGL
;
A
#
# COMPACT_ATOMS: atom_id res chain seq x y z
N CYS A 1 -8.69 4.19 1.73
CA CYS A 1 -8.31 3.67 3.07
C CYS A 1 -9.51 3.38 3.99
N GLU A 2 -10.70 3.83 3.64
CA GLU A 2 -11.94 3.60 4.43
C GLU A 2 -12.42 2.14 4.41
N LEU A 3 -11.84 1.28 3.56
CA LEU A 3 -12.23 -0.12 3.38
C LEU A 3 -11.31 -1.13 4.08
N LEU A 4 -10.35 -0.68 4.89
CA LEU A 4 -9.46 -1.56 5.66
C LEU A 4 -10.11 -1.95 6.98
N GLU A 5 -11.18 -2.73 6.91
CA GLU A 5 -11.95 -3.19 8.05
C GLU A 5 -11.74 -4.70 8.28
N GLY A 6 -11.83 -5.10 9.54
CA GLY A 6 -11.91 -6.51 9.91
C GLY A 6 -13.35 -7.01 9.90
N GLU A 7 -13.54 -8.30 10.06
CA GLU A 7 -14.86 -8.94 10.11
C GLU A 7 -15.06 -9.69 11.42
N LEU A 8 -16.32 -9.75 11.87
CA LEU A 8 -16.77 -10.58 12.99
C LEU A 8 -17.72 -11.64 12.43
N PRO A 9 -17.21 -12.73 11.83
CA PRO A 9 -18.07 -13.80 11.34
C PRO A 9 -18.78 -14.50 12.50
N THR A 10 -19.99 -14.97 12.25
CA THR A 10 -20.77 -15.70 13.25
C THR A 10 -20.02 -16.98 13.66
N PRO A 11 -19.70 -17.15 14.94
CA PRO A 11 -19.01 -18.35 15.40
C PRO A 11 -19.91 -19.57 15.32
N ARG A 12 -19.31 -20.74 15.12
CA ARG A 12 -20.04 -22.01 15.10
C ARG A 12 -20.45 -22.51 16.48
N GLN A 13 -19.86 -21.96 17.54
CA GLN A 13 -20.12 -22.29 18.94
C GLN A 13 -20.46 -21.02 19.71
N ALA A 14 -21.40 -21.12 20.65
CA ALA A 14 -21.96 -19.96 21.36
C ALA A 14 -20.96 -19.26 22.29
N ASP A 15 -19.92 -19.96 22.74
CA ASP A 15 -18.86 -19.47 23.63
C ASP A 15 -17.56 -19.08 22.91
N LEU A 16 -17.58 -19.10 21.58
CA LEU A 16 -16.43 -18.76 20.74
C LEU A 16 -16.59 -17.36 20.12
N LEU A 17 -15.55 -16.54 20.19
CA LEU A 17 -15.44 -15.31 19.41
C LEU A 17 -14.50 -15.54 18.23
N THR A 18 -15.02 -15.32 17.02
CA THR A 18 -14.22 -15.35 15.79
C THR A 18 -14.13 -13.95 15.23
N LEU A 19 -12.90 -13.49 14.93
CA LEU A 19 -12.65 -12.20 14.29
C LEU A 19 -11.56 -12.33 13.23
N SER A 20 -11.65 -11.52 12.19
CA SER A 20 -10.57 -11.32 11.24
C SER A 20 -10.03 -9.90 11.35
N ARG A 21 -8.74 -9.74 11.13
CA ARG A 21 -8.06 -8.45 11.13
C ARG A 21 -7.04 -8.42 10.01
N TYR A 22 -6.99 -7.30 9.29
CA TYR A 22 -5.91 -7.06 8.34
C TYR A 22 -4.67 -6.60 9.07
N GLU A 23 -3.53 -7.16 8.70
CA GLU A 23 -2.22 -6.80 9.23
C GLU A 23 -1.27 -6.47 8.06
N PRO A 24 -0.31 -5.55 8.25
CA PRO A 24 0.67 -5.24 7.22
C PRO A 24 1.52 -6.46 6.88
N LEU A 25 1.84 -6.63 5.60
CA LEU A 25 2.76 -7.67 5.12
C LEU A 25 4.23 -7.35 5.42
N GLY A 26 4.53 -6.08 5.72
CA GLY A 26 5.87 -5.57 5.95
C GLY A 26 6.37 -4.77 4.75
N VAL A 27 7.04 -5.38 3.79
CA VAL A 27 7.57 -4.72 2.60
C VAL A 27 6.88 -5.23 1.35
N VAL A 28 6.35 -4.31 0.55
CA VAL A 28 5.64 -4.60 -0.71
C VAL A 28 6.46 -4.11 -1.89
N ALA A 29 6.70 -4.96 -2.88
CA ALA A 29 7.28 -4.57 -4.16
C ALA A 29 6.19 -4.18 -5.15
N ALA A 30 6.20 -2.93 -5.59
CA ALA A 30 5.28 -2.39 -6.59
C ALA A 30 5.99 -2.21 -7.94
N ILE A 31 5.64 -3.02 -8.93
CA ILE A 31 6.16 -2.94 -10.29
C ILE A 31 5.09 -2.31 -11.17
N THR A 32 5.42 -1.22 -11.88
CA THR A 32 4.46 -0.45 -12.66
C THR A 32 4.82 -0.36 -14.13
N PRO A 33 3.81 -0.33 -15.02
CA PRO A 33 4.01 -0.17 -16.46
C PRO A 33 4.31 1.30 -16.83
N TRP A 34 4.65 1.53 -18.09
CA TRP A 34 4.93 2.85 -18.64
C TRP A 34 3.68 3.66 -19.02
N ASN A 35 2.56 2.99 -19.28
CA ASN A 35 1.29 3.65 -19.59
C ASN A 35 0.61 4.13 -18.30
N SER A 36 0.23 5.39 -18.24
CA SER A 36 -0.35 6.02 -17.04
C SER A 36 0.52 5.87 -15.78
N PRO A 37 1.78 6.30 -15.81
CA PRO A 37 2.76 6.00 -14.75
C PRO A 37 2.28 6.47 -13.37
N ILE A 38 1.87 7.73 -13.21
CA ILE A 38 1.39 8.28 -11.92
C ILE A 38 0.21 7.47 -11.38
N ALA A 39 -0.78 7.20 -12.22
CA ALA A 39 -1.98 6.48 -11.78
C ALA A 39 -1.64 5.05 -11.34
N SER A 40 -0.80 4.35 -12.11
CA SER A 40 -0.38 2.99 -11.81
C SER A 40 0.47 2.90 -10.53
N GLU A 41 1.34 3.88 -10.31
CA GLU A 41 2.16 4.00 -9.10
C GLU A 41 1.28 4.27 -7.87
N MET A 42 0.41 5.27 -7.94
CA MET A 42 -0.46 5.63 -6.83
C MET A 42 -1.47 4.54 -6.46
N GLN A 43 -2.01 3.81 -7.44
CA GLN A 43 -2.89 2.67 -7.18
C GLN A 43 -2.23 1.54 -6.37
N LYS A 44 -0.91 1.43 -6.39
CA LYS A 44 -0.17 0.43 -5.64
C LYS A 44 0.41 0.99 -4.34
N VAL A 45 1.05 2.15 -4.42
CA VAL A 45 1.78 2.76 -3.30
C VAL A 45 0.81 3.24 -2.22
N ALA A 46 -0.24 3.98 -2.58
CA ALA A 46 -1.14 4.57 -1.60
C ALA A 46 -1.85 3.53 -0.72
N PRO A 47 -2.48 2.47 -1.24
CA PRO A 47 -3.10 1.46 -0.40
C PRO A 47 -2.09 0.64 0.41
N ALA A 48 -0.89 0.39 -0.13
CA ALA A 48 0.15 -0.33 0.59
C ALA A 48 0.64 0.43 1.83
N ILE A 49 0.92 1.74 1.68
CA ILE A 49 1.30 2.61 2.81
C ILE A 49 0.14 2.76 3.80
N ALA A 50 -1.09 2.95 3.30
CA ALA A 50 -2.27 3.07 4.15
C ALA A 50 -2.53 1.83 5.00
N ALA A 51 -2.15 0.65 4.49
CA ALA A 51 -2.22 -0.62 5.22
C ALA A 51 -1.01 -0.84 6.15
N GLY A 52 -0.09 0.13 6.28
CA GLY A 52 1.06 0.08 7.18
C GLY A 52 2.28 -0.66 6.60
N ASN A 53 2.37 -0.82 5.29
CA ASN A 53 3.52 -1.47 4.65
C ASN A 53 4.56 -0.44 4.20
N ALA A 54 5.83 -0.84 4.20
CA ALA A 54 6.88 -0.18 3.42
C ALA A 54 6.78 -0.59 1.95
N VAL A 55 7.17 0.31 1.02
CA VAL A 55 7.02 0.06 -0.42
C VAL A 55 8.33 0.28 -1.17
N ILE A 56 8.69 -0.70 -1.98
CA ILE A 56 9.73 -0.58 -2.99
C ILE A 56 9.06 -0.41 -4.35
N LEU A 57 9.12 0.79 -4.91
CA LEU A 57 8.55 1.09 -6.22
C LEU A 57 9.58 0.91 -7.33
N LYS A 58 9.30 0.02 -8.28
CA LYS A 58 10.06 -0.14 -9.52
C LYS A 58 9.24 0.38 -10.70
N PRO A 59 9.47 1.61 -11.18
CA PRO A 59 8.81 2.12 -12.37
C PRO A 59 9.33 1.42 -13.64
N ALA A 60 8.58 1.59 -14.73
CA ALA A 60 9.05 1.20 -16.04
C ALA A 60 10.25 2.04 -16.47
N GLU A 61 11.18 1.45 -17.21
CA GLU A 61 12.40 2.11 -17.70
C GLU A 61 12.10 3.32 -18.61
N ALA A 62 10.96 3.30 -19.30
CA ALA A 62 10.54 4.39 -20.19
C ALA A 62 10.01 5.62 -19.42
N THR A 63 9.60 5.49 -18.16
CA THR A 63 8.96 6.57 -17.38
C THR A 63 9.45 6.65 -15.94
N PRO A 64 10.78 6.71 -15.68
CA PRO A 64 11.30 6.65 -14.31
C PRO A 64 11.16 7.97 -13.55
N LEU A 65 11.08 9.11 -14.25
CA LEU A 65 11.12 10.44 -13.63
C LEU A 65 9.92 10.70 -12.72
N MET A 66 8.75 10.17 -13.08
CA MET A 66 7.54 10.36 -12.28
C MET A 66 7.64 9.69 -10.91
N ALA A 67 8.21 8.50 -10.83
CA ALA A 67 8.46 7.81 -9.57
C ALA A 67 9.43 8.58 -8.65
N LEU A 68 10.46 9.20 -9.23
CA LEU A 68 11.41 10.02 -8.48
C LEU A 68 10.76 11.29 -7.92
N GLU A 69 9.92 11.96 -8.70
CA GLU A 69 9.16 13.12 -8.22
C GLU A 69 8.13 12.72 -7.15
N LEU A 70 7.47 11.59 -7.33
CA LEU A 70 6.53 11.06 -6.34
C LEU A 70 7.22 10.78 -5.00
N ALA A 71 8.42 10.19 -5.01
CA ALA A 71 9.21 9.96 -3.81
C ALA A 71 9.54 11.27 -3.07
N LYS A 72 9.92 12.33 -3.80
CA LYS A 72 10.15 13.67 -3.20
C LYS A 72 8.88 14.24 -2.56
N ILE A 73 7.73 14.06 -3.21
CA ILE A 73 6.44 14.52 -2.67
C ILE A 73 6.13 13.81 -1.36
N PHE A 74 6.32 12.51 -1.28
CA PHE A 74 6.13 11.75 -0.05
C PHE A 74 7.08 12.19 1.06
N GLU A 75 8.35 12.44 0.75
CA GLU A 75 9.32 12.98 1.70
C GLU A 75 8.89 14.35 2.23
N GLN A 76 8.48 15.28 1.33
CA GLN A 76 7.99 16.60 1.69
C GLN A 76 6.69 16.56 2.51
N ALA A 77 5.84 15.55 2.26
CA ALA A 77 4.63 15.31 3.04
C ALA A 77 4.89 14.70 4.44
N GLY A 78 6.16 14.39 4.76
CA GLY A 78 6.56 13.87 6.07
C GLY A 78 6.45 12.35 6.20
N LEU A 79 6.44 11.61 5.07
CA LEU A 79 6.52 10.15 5.13
C LEU A 79 7.86 9.74 5.79
N PRO A 80 7.86 8.90 6.83
CA PRO A 80 9.08 8.46 7.49
C PRO A 80 10.03 7.75 6.52
N ALA A 81 11.33 7.97 6.70
CA ALA A 81 12.34 7.29 5.90
C ALA A 81 12.28 5.77 6.12
N GLY A 82 12.32 5.01 5.02
CA GLY A 82 12.25 3.56 5.03
C GLY A 82 10.85 2.97 4.82
N LEU A 83 9.86 3.84 4.56
CA LEU A 83 8.52 3.42 4.12
C LEU A 83 8.37 3.43 2.61
#